data_88a01ace378ef997eb334b130b83d8ed
#
_entry.id   88a01ace378ef997eb334b130b83d8ed
#
_cell.length_a   1.000
_cell.length_b   1.000
_cell.length_c   1.000
_cell.angle_alpha   90.00
_cell.angle_beta   90.00
_cell.angle_gamma   90.00
#
_symmetry.space_group_name_H-M   'P 1'
#
loop_
_entity.id
_entity.type
_entity.pdbx_description
1 polymer ?
#
loop_
_entity_poly.entity_id
_entity_poly.type
_entity_poly.pdbx_seq_one_letter_code
_entity_poly.pdbx_strand_id
1 'polypeptide(L)'
;MLGSHFDRVRQMFADQFEPDPQGFVYRKYMKGAPIQISAAERDRFIDTFNRYIKYAGWGIGLGTVILILSIAFYATAADVDLPETALYMGLGAIFVAFMAGYYWSWNLPARELRGRGKIGEARSRSEIRQLFLEKLTYGQIAAAASGGVILLLRVNASGDMFSGWNILWTGLAVALFILCAIQALHKWRFESQR
;
A
#
# COMPACT_ATOMS: atom_id res chain seq x y z
N MET A 1 4.80 -17.00 -4.25
CA MET A 1 4.82 -16.00 -3.15
C MET A 1 4.37 -14.59 -3.55
N LEU A 2 4.64 -14.09 -4.77
CA LEU A 2 4.14 -12.77 -5.22
C LEU A 2 2.60 -12.69 -5.34
N GLY A 3 1.90 -13.78 -5.64
CA GLY A 3 0.44 -13.80 -5.76
C GLY A 3 -0.31 -13.38 -4.49
N SER A 4 0.13 -13.83 -3.32
CA SER A 4 -0.54 -13.57 -2.04
C SER A 4 -0.57 -12.08 -1.61
N HIS A 5 0.42 -11.28 -2.03
CA HIS A 5 0.43 -9.84 -1.71
C HIS A 5 -0.59 -9.06 -2.56
N PHE A 6 -0.67 -9.38 -3.85
CA PHE A 6 -1.68 -8.76 -4.74
C PHE A 6 -3.10 -9.15 -4.35
N ASP A 7 -3.32 -10.39 -3.89
CA ASP A 7 -4.62 -10.85 -3.42
C ASP A 7 -5.08 -10.07 -2.18
N ARG A 8 -4.16 -9.75 -1.27
CA ARG A 8 -4.48 -8.90 -0.12
C ARG A 8 -4.88 -7.48 -0.52
N VAL A 9 -4.17 -6.87 -1.48
CA VAL A 9 -4.51 -5.53 -1.98
C VAL A 9 -5.89 -5.52 -2.64
N ARG A 10 -6.19 -6.55 -3.44
CA ARG A 10 -7.52 -6.75 -4.05
C ARG A 10 -8.61 -6.92 -2.99
N GLN A 11 -8.34 -7.71 -1.96
CA GLN A 11 -9.27 -7.89 -0.84
C GLN A 11 -9.52 -6.58 -0.10
N MET A 12 -8.48 -5.81 0.21
CA MET A 12 -8.62 -4.50 0.84
C MET A 12 -9.44 -3.51 -0.01
N PHE A 13 -9.34 -3.59 -1.33
CA PHE A 13 -10.19 -2.80 -2.22
C PHE A 13 -11.64 -3.29 -2.17
N ALA A 14 -11.86 -4.60 -2.24
CA ALA A 14 -13.19 -5.23 -2.17
C ALA A 14 -13.89 -4.97 -0.83
N ASP A 15 -13.14 -4.89 0.25
CA ASP A 15 -13.65 -4.59 1.61
C ASP A 15 -14.28 -3.18 1.75
N GLN A 16 -14.12 -2.31 0.76
CA GLN A 16 -14.83 -1.03 0.72
C GLN A 16 -16.30 -1.18 0.33
N PHE A 17 -16.69 -2.37 -0.15
CA PHE A 17 -18.04 -2.70 -0.61
C PHE A 17 -18.66 -3.71 0.33
N GLU A 18 -19.54 -3.24 1.19
CA GLU A 18 -20.21 -4.08 2.20
C GLU A 18 -21.56 -4.56 1.68
N PRO A 19 -21.97 -5.81 1.99
CA PRO A 19 -23.31 -6.27 1.66
C PRO A 19 -24.36 -5.50 2.46
N ASP A 20 -25.46 -5.17 1.82
CA ASP A 20 -26.61 -4.48 2.37
C ASP A 20 -27.90 -5.18 1.91
N PRO A 21 -29.01 -5.15 2.66
CA PRO A 21 -30.25 -5.80 2.23
C PRO A 21 -30.77 -5.36 0.86
N GLN A 22 -30.41 -4.16 0.41
CA GLN A 22 -30.78 -3.60 -0.88
C GLN A 22 -29.67 -3.70 -1.94
N GLY A 23 -28.61 -4.48 -1.70
CA GLY A 23 -27.49 -4.67 -2.61
C GLY A 23 -26.14 -4.53 -1.93
N PHE A 24 -25.42 -3.46 -2.24
CA PHE A 24 -24.12 -3.15 -1.62
C PHE A 24 -24.03 -1.68 -1.25
N VAL A 25 -23.20 -1.39 -0.25
CA VAL A 25 -22.83 -0.03 0.12
C VAL A 25 -21.33 0.18 -0.06
N TYR A 26 -20.98 1.25 -0.73
CA TYR A 26 -19.61 1.69 -0.85
C TYR A 26 -19.25 2.64 0.29
N ARG A 27 -18.15 2.36 0.99
CA ARG A 27 -17.57 3.25 2.01
C ARG A 27 -16.13 3.58 1.64
N LYS A 28 -15.86 4.82 1.26
CA LYS A 28 -14.49 5.26 0.95
C LYS A 28 -13.53 4.92 2.09
N TYR A 29 -12.49 4.14 1.79
CA TYR A 29 -11.51 3.64 2.79
C TYR A 29 -12.15 2.89 3.96
N MET A 30 -13.30 2.25 3.77
CA MET A 30 -14.10 1.60 4.83
C MET A 30 -14.58 2.55 5.95
N LYS A 31 -14.43 3.85 5.80
CA LYS A 31 -14.69 4.89 6.83
C LYS A 31 -15.80 5.84 6.44
N GLY A 32 -15.89 6.19 5.16
CA GLY A 32 -16.79 7.21 4.66
C GLY A 32 -18.27 6.91 4.89
N ALA A 33 -19.10 7.92 4.71
CA ALA A 33 -20.54 7.75 4.69
C ALA A 33 -20.93 6.74 3.59
N PRO A 34 -21.87 5.82 3.85
CA PRO A 34 -22.26 4.78 2.92
C PRO A 34 -23.01 5.36 1.70
N ILE A 35 -22.69 4.85 0.52
CA ILE A 35 -23.35 5.17 -0.72
C ILE A 35 -23.88 3.87 -1.31
N GLN A 36 -25.18 3.82 -1.62
CA GLN A 36 -25.80 2.64 -2.20
C GLN A 36 -25.32 2.42 -3.63
N ILE A 37 -25.01 1.16 -3.95
CA ILE A 37 -24.60 0.72 -5.27
C ILE A 37 -25.23 -0.64 -5.60
N SER A 38 -25.37 -0.93 -6.88
CA SER A 38 -25.80 -2.24 -7.35
C SER A 38 -24.67 -3.26 -7.33
N ALA A 39 -25.01 -4.55 -7.35
CA ALA A 39 -24.04 -5.65 -7.48
C ALA A 39 -23.20 -5.50 -8.78
N ALA A 40 -23.83 -5.12 -9.88
CA ALA A 40 -23.14 -4.91 -11.15
C ALA A 40 -22.11 -3.76 -11.09
N GLU A 41 -22.41 -2.69 -10.37
CA GLU A 41 -21.47 -1.58 -10.18
C GLU A 41 -20.28 -1.99 -9.31
N ARG A 42 -20.55 -2.70 -8.22
CA ARG A 42 -19.50 -3.28 -7.36
C ARG A 42 -18.54 -4.14 -8.17
N ASP A 43 -19.09 -5.09 -8.94
CA ASP A 43 -18.30 -6.04 -9.72
C ASP A 43 -17.49 -5.31 -10.80
N ARG A 44 -18.07 -4.31 -11.47
CA ARG A 44 -17.36 -3.44 -12.42
C ARG A 44 -16.17 -2.74 -11.77
N PHE A 45 -16.33 -2.17 -10.56
CA PHE A 45 -15.24 -1.50 -9.86
C PHE A 45 -14.13 -2.48 -9.46
N ILE A 46 -14.50 -3.65 -8.91
CA ILE A 46 -13.54 -4.69 -8.52
C ILE A 46 -12.78 -5.21 -9.74
N ASP A 47 -13.46 -5.49 -10.84
CA ASP A 47 -12.83 -5.98 -12.07
C ASP A 47 -11.91 -4.93 -12.70
N THR A 48 -12.32 -3.67 -12.68
CA THR A 48 -11.48 -2.56 -13.18
C THR A 48 -10.21 -2.43 -12.37
N PHE A 49 -10.31 -2.49 -11.04
CA PHE A 49 -9.17 -2.45 -10.14
C PHE A 49 -8.24 -3.67 -10.32
N ASN A 50 -8.82 -4.88 -10.42
CA ASN A 50 -8.08 -6.12 -10.63
C ASN A 50 -7.31 -6.11 -11.95
N ARG A 51 -7.94 -5.62 -13.03
CA ARG A 51 -7.27 -5.42 -14.33
C ARG A 51 -6.12 -4.45 -14.21
N TYR A 52 -6.33 -3.31 -13.53
CA TYR A 52 -5.25 -2.36 -13.30
C TYR A 52 -4.06 -3.02 -12.57
N ILE A 53 -4.29 -3.68 -11.43
CA ILE A 53 -3.22 -4.35 -10.65
C ILE A 53 -2.47 -5.38 -11.51
N LYS A 54 -3.20 -6.16 -12.32
CA LYS A 54 -2.59 -7.13 -13.24
C LYS A 54 -1.68 -6.47 -14.26
N TYR A 55 -2.16 -5.45 -14.96
CA TYR A 55 -1.39 -4.77 -16.01
C TYR A 55 -0.27 -3.89 -15.44
N ALA A 56 -0.50 -3.27 -14.29
CA ALA A 56 0.52 -2.49 -13.60
C ALA A 56 1.70 -3.36 -13.14
N GLY A 57 1.43 -4.59 -12.64
CA GLY A 57 2.48 -5.54 -12.32
C GLY A 57 3.35 -5.91 -13.52
N TRP A 58 2.73 -6.20 -14.67
CA TRP A 58 3.44 -6.43 -15.92
C TRP A 58 4.18 -5.17 -16.39
N GLY A 59 3.55 -3.99 -16.26
CA GLY A 59 4.14 -2.71 -16.64
C GLY A 59 5.43 -2.38 -15.87
N ILE A 60 5.44 -2.65 -14.55
CA ILE A 60 6.65 -2.50 -13.73
C ILE A 60 7.74 -3.45 -14.21
N GLY A 61 7.43 -4.74 -14.37
CA GLY A 61 8.40 -5.73 -14.80
C GLY A 61 9.02 -5.41 -16.17
N LEU A 62 8.18 -5.20 -17.18
CA LEU A 62 8.63 -4.85 -18.53
C LEU A 62 9.34 -3.48 -18.56
N GLY A 63 8.80 -2.48 -17.86
CA GLY A 63 9.40 -1.16 -17.77
C GLY A 63 10.81 -1.19 -17.16
N THR A 64 11.00 -2.00 -16.12
CA THR A 64 12.32 -2.19 -15.49
C THR A 64 13.29 -2.87 -16.48
N VAL A 65 12.86 -3.92 -17.17
CA VAL A 65 13.71 -4.60 -18.17
C VAL A 65 14.09 -3.64 -19.31
N ILE A 66 13.11 -2.91 -19.86
CA ILE A 66 13.36 -1.92 -20.91
C ILE A 66 14.33 -0.85 -20.43
N LEU A 67 14.15 -0.33 -19.22
CA LEU A 67 15.05 0.68 -18.64
C LEU A 67 16.48 0.16 -18.55
N ILE A 68 16.69 -1.05 -18.00
CA ILE A 68 18.02 -1.65 -17.87
C ILE A 68 18.67 -1.85 -19.24
N LEU A 69 17.92 -2.41 -20.21
CA LEU A 69 18.43 -2.62 -21.57
C LEU A 69 18.76 -1.30 -22.27
N SER A 70 17.92 -0.26 -22.09
CA SER A 70 18.16 1.06 -22.67
C SER A 70 19.41 1.73 -22.10
N ILE A 71 19.62 1.61 -20.78
CA ILE A 71 20.81 2.13 -20.10
C ILE A 71 22.06 1.38 -20.60
N ALA A 72 22.03 0.04 -20.66
CA ALA A 72 23.13 -0.78 -21.12
C ALA A 72 23.48 -0.50 -22.59
N PHE A 73 22.48 -0.41 -23.46
CA PHE A 73 22.68 -0.08 -24.87
C PHE A 73 23.29 1.31 -25.04
N TYR A 74 22.77 2.31 -24.35
CA TYR A 74 23.30 3.68 -24.46
C TYR A 74 24.75 3.77 -23.95
N ALA A 75 25.06 3.16 -22.80
CA ALA A 75 26.40 3.12 -22.24
C ALA A 75 27.40 2.50 -23.24
N THR A 76 27.03 1.38 -23.89
CA THR A 76 27.86 0.71 -24.86
C THR A 76 28.02 1.51 -26.19
N ALA A 77 26.91 2.10 -26.67
CA ALA A 77 26.94 2.82 -27.95
C ALA A 77 27.65 4.18 -27.86
N ALA A 78 27.60 4.83 -26.71
CA ALA A 78 28.22 6.13 -26.49
C ALA A 78 29.62 6.04 -25.84
N ASP A 79 30.05 4.83 -25.48
CA ASP A 79 31.31 4.57 -24.75
C ASP A 79 31.43 5.45 -23.48
N VAL A 80 30.32 5.53 -22.71
CA VAL A 80 30.20 6.39 -21.53
C VAL A 80 29.77 5.58 -20.31
N ASP A 81 30.45 5.76 -19.19
CA ASP A 81 29.98 5.27 -17.91
C ASP A 81 28.82 6.14 -17.41
N LEU A 82 27.62 5.55 -17.40
CA LEU A 82 26.43 6.22 -16.85
C LEU A 82 26.46 6.22 -15.32
N PRO A 83 26.16 7.35 -14.68
CA PRO A 83 26.10 7.39 -13.24
C PRO A 83 24.94 6.50 -12.71
N GLU A 84 25.17 5.81 -11.60
CA GLU A 84 24.14 4.97 -10.95
C GLU A 84 22.82 5.74 -10.68
N THR A 85 22.90 7.05 -10.53
CA THR A 85 21.73 7.92 -10.37
C THR A 85 20.76 7.83 -11.54
N ALA A 86 21.21 7.56 -12.76
CA ALA A 86 20.33 7.41 -13.92
C ALA A 86 19.39 6.21 -13.77
N LEU A 87 19.90 5.09 -13.25
CA LEU A 87 19.09 3.90 -12.94
C LEU A 87 18.07 4.20 -11.85
N TYR A 88 18.50 4.83 -10.75
CA TYR A 88 17.59 5.16 -9.63
C TYR A 88 16.51 6.15 -10.03
N MET A 89 16.82 7.14 -10.86
CA MET A 89 15.83 8.07 -11.41
C MET A 89 14.81 7.36 -12.30
N GLY A 90 15.27 6.46 -13.17
CA GLY A 90 14.37 5.67 -14.01
C GLY A 90 13.44 4.75 -13.22
N LEU A 91 13.97 4.04 -12.23
CA LEU A 91 13.18 3.20 -11.32
C LEU A 91 12.20 4.05 -10.50
N GLY A 92 12.64 5.22 -10.04
CA GLY A 92 11.79 6.19 -9.34
C GLY A 92 10.62 6.66 -10.21
N ALA A 93 10.86 6.97 -11.48
CA ALA A 93 9.83 7.37 -12.43
C ALA A 93 8.80 6.25 -12.67
N ILE A 94 9.25 5.01 -12.85
CA ILE A 94 8.37 3.83 -12.97
C ILE A 94 7.51 3.67 -11.71
N PHE A 95 8.11 3.80 -10.52
CA PHE A 95 7.40 3.69 -9.26
C PHE A 95 6.35 4.80 -9.08
N VAL A 96 6.69 6.05 -9.39
CA VAL A 96 5.76 7.19 -9.33
C VAL A 96 4.59 7.00 -10.30
N ALA A 97 4.85 6.55 -11.52
CA ALA A 97 3.81 6.26 -12.50
C ALA A 97 2.86 5.15 -12.00
N PHE A 98 3.42 4.08 -11.41
CA PHE A 98 2.64 3.02 -10.78
C PHE A 98 1.77 3.56 -9.64
N MET A 99 2.34 4.33 -8.72
CA MET A 99 1.62 4.87 -7.57
C MET A 99 0.52 5.85 -7.99
N ALA A 100 0.76 6.67 -9.00
CA ALA A 100 -0.25 7.58 -9.55
C ALA A 100 -1.44 6.81 -10.13
N GLY A 101 -1.20 5.79 -10.95
CA GLY A 101 -2.25 4.94 -11.49
C GLY A 101 -2.96 4.11 -10.41
N TYR A 102 -2.23 3.61 -9.41
CA TYR A 102 -2.79 2.91 -8.25
C TYR A 102 -3.76 3.83 -7.49
N TYR A 103 -3.32 5.04 -7.15
CA TYR A 103 -4.17 6.01 -6.46
C TYR A 103 -5.39 6.40 -7.29
N TRP A 104 -5.21 6.58 -8.60
CA TRP A 104 -6.30 6.87 -9.53
C TRP A 104 -7.34 5.75 -9.56
N SER A 105 -6.90 4.50 -9.71
CA SER A 105 -7.77 3.32 -9.76
C SER A 105 -8.45 3.04 -8.42
N TRP A 106 -7.72 3.20 -7.30
CA TRP A 106 -8.26 3.05 -5.94
C TRP A 106 -9.39 4.04 -5.64
N ASN A 107 -9.29 5.27 -6.12
CA ASN A 107 -10.28 6.30 -5.90
C ASN A 107 -11.38 6.36 -6.99
N LEU A 108 -11.39 5.44 -7.93
CA LEU A 108 -12.39 5.41 -9.01
C LEU A 108 -13.82 5.41 -8.48
N PRO A 109 -14.23 4.55 -7.53
CA PRO A 109 -15.59 4.55 -6.99
C PRO A 109 -15.93 5.88 -6.32
N ALA A 110 -14.99 6.47 -5.56
CA ALA A 110 -15.20 7.75 -4.89
C ALA A 110 -15.42 8.92 -5.86
N ARG A 111 -14.82 8.86 -7.06
CA ARG A 111 -15.00 9.88 -8.09
C ARG A 111 -16.33 9.73 -8.82
N GLU A 112 -16.67 8.51 -9.25
CA GLU A 112 -17.90 8.24 -9.98
C GLU A 112 -19.14 8.42 -9.11
N LEU A 113 -19.05 8.08 -7.81
CA LEU A 113 -20.17 8.15 -6.88
C LEU A 113 -20.28 9.50 -6.16
N ARG A 114 -19.43 10.49 -6.47
CA ARG A 114 -19.39 11.78 -5.76
C ARG A 114 -20.73 12.52 -5.72
N GLY A 115 -21.55 12.39 -6.76
CA GLY A 115 -22.85 13.05 -6.87
C GLY A 115 -24.02 12.30 -6.25
N ARG A 116 -23.81 11.10 -5.71
CA ARG A 116 -24.90 10.28 -5.15
C ARG A 116 -25.18 10.62 -3.69
N GLY A 117 -26.46 10.49 -3.33
CA GLY A 117 -26.90 10.66 -1.95
C GLY A 117 -26.24 9.64 -1.00
N LYS A 118 -25.86 10.12 0.17
CA LYS A 118 -25.35 9.28 1.25
C LYS A 118 -26.55 8.76 2.04
N ILE A 119 -26.55 7.45 2.35
CA ILE A 119 -27.67 6.80 3.06
C ILE A 119 -27.44 6.70 4.59
N GLY A 120 -26.36 7.27 5.11
CA GLY A 120 -26.07 7.26 6.55
C GLY A 120 -24.82 8.07 6.88
N GLU A 121 -24.42 7.97 8.14
CA GLU A 121 -23.25 8.67 8.66
C GLU A 121 -21.94 7.92 8.39
N ALA A 122 -20.84 8.67 8.39
CA ALA A 122 -19.51 8.08 8.38
C ALA A 122 -19.24 7.33 9.69
N ARG A 123 -18.47 6.26 9.64
CA ARG A 123 -18.09 5.51 10.83
C ARG A 123 -17.36 6.38 11.85
N SER A 124 -17.66 6.15 13.11
CA SER A 124 -16.96 6.79 14.21
C SER A 124 -15.48 6.34 14.29
N ARG A 125 -14.64 7.13 14.95
CA ARG A 125 -13.22 6.77 15.14
C ARG A 125 -13.03 5.47 15.91
N SER A 126 -13.94 5.18 16.85
CA SER A 126 -13.94 3.94 17.65
C SER A 126 -14.24 2.71 16.79
N GLU A 127 -15.26 2.77 15.94
CA GLU A 127 -15.63 1.69 15.02
C GLU A 127 -14.49 1.42 14.00
N ILE A 128 -13.89 2.48 13.47
CA ILE A 128 -12.76 2.34 12.55
C ILE A 128 -11.59 1.64 13.23
N ARG A 129 -11.29 2.01 14.47
CA ARG A 129 -10.22 1.39 15.27
C ARG A 129 -10.49 -0.08 15.53
N GLN A 130 -11.73 -0.45 15.88
CA GLN A 130 -12.12 -1.84 16.08
C GLN A 130 -11.94 -2.67 14.81
N LEU A 131 -12.45 -2.21 13.67
CA LEU A 131 -12.28 -2.87 12.37
C LEU A 131 -10.81 -3.04 11.98
N PHE A 132 -9.98 -2.03 12.26
CA PHE A 132 -8.55 -2.12 11.99
C PHE A 132 -7.88 -3.17 12.86
N LEU A 133 -8.17 -3.19 14.18
CA LEU A 133 -7.60 -4.16 15.11
C LEU A 133 -8.08 -5.60 14.82
N GLU A 134 -9.30 -5.76 14.34
CA GLU A 134 -9.83 -7.06 13.93
C GLU A 134 -9.08 -7.64 12.71
N LYS A 135 -8.79 -6.79 11.72
CA LYS A 135 -8.06 -7.17 10.50
C LYS A 135 -6.55 -7.26 10.67
N LEU A 136 -5.99 -6.59 11.68
CA LEU A 136 -4.57 -6.59 11.96
C LEU A 136 -4.16 -7.96 12.55
N THR A 137 -3.14 -8.60 11.98
CA THR A 137 -2.59 -9.86 12.50
C THR A 137 -1.25 -9.63 13.21
N TYR A 138 -0.93 -10.46 14.22
CA TYR A 138 0.39 -10.43 14.87
C TYR A 138 1.53 -10.66 13.88
N GLY A 139 1.29 -11.49 12.83
CA GLY A 139 2.26 -11.69 11.75
C GLY A 139 2.59 -10.40 10.98
N GLN A 140 1.62 -9.51 10.80
CA GLN A 140 1.86 -8.21 10.16
C GLN A 140 2.68 -7.26 11.06
N ILE A 141 2.40 -7.28 12.37
CA ILE A 141 3.19 -6.51 13.35
C ILE A 141 4.63 -7.03 13.38
N ALA A 142 4.80 -8.35 13.44
CA ALA A 142 6.12 -8.98 13.41
C ALA A 142 6.89 -8.69 12.12
N ALA A 143 6.22 -8.76 10.96
CA ALA A 143 6.83 -8.41 9.66
C ALA A 143 7.27 -6.94 9.60
N ALA A 144 6.47 -6.01 10.14
CA ALA A 144 6.86 -4.61 10.23
C ALA A 144 8.06 -4.41 11.18
N ALA A 145 8.07 -5.08 12.34
CA ALA A 145 9.19 -5.06 13.28
C ALA A 145 10.48 -5.63 12.64
N SER A 146 10.37 -6.73 11.87
CA SER A 146 11.52 -7.30 11.14
C SER A 146 12.12 -6.32 10.14
N GLY A 147 11.29 -5.50 9.47
CA GLY A 147 11.76 -4.40 8.62
C GLY A 147 12.60 -3.37 9.39
N GLY A 148 12.22 -3.05 10.63
CA GLY A 148 13.00 -2.20 11.53
C GLY A 148 14.35 -2.82 11.90
N VAL A 149 14.39 -4.13 12.17
CA VAL A 149 15.66 -4.86 12.44
C VAL A 149 16.58 -4.78 11.23
N ILE A 150 16.08 -5.09 10.03
CA ILE A 150 16.87 -5.04 8.79
C ILE A 150 17.45 -3.64 8.57
N LEU A 151 16.63 -2.61 8.81
CA LEU A 151 17.06 -1.21 8.69
C LEU A 151 18.20 -0.89 9.66
N LEU A 152 18.10 -1.29 10.95
CA LEU A 152 19.16 -1.11 11.94
C LEU A 152 20.44 -1.86 11.58
N LEU A 153 20.33 -3.12 11.12
CA LEU A 153 21.48 -3.91 10.67
C LEU A 153 22.21 -3.23 9.50
N ARG A 154 21.46 -2.67 8.54
CA ARG A 154 22.04 -1.96 7.40
C ARG A 154 22.75 -0.68 7.84
N VAL A 155 22.13 0.10 8.74
CA VAL A 155 22.74 1.32 9.29
C VAL A 155 24.02 0.99 10.06
N ASN A 156 24.00 -0.05 10.90
CA ASN A 156 25.17 -0.49 11.65
C ASN A 156 26.32 -0.94 10.74
N ALA A 157 25.99 -1.62 9.63
CA ALA A 157 26.99 -2.04 8.64
C ALA A 157 27.62 -0.87 7.84
N SER A 158 26.90 0.27 7.73
CA SER A 158 27.39 1.45 7.01
C SER A 158 28.22 2.41 7.86
N GLY A 159 28.40 2.16 9.16
CA GLY A 159 29.21 2.97 10.08
C GLY A 159 28.52 3.31 11.40
N ASP A 160 28.85 4.46 11.99
CA ASP A 160 28.28 4.91 13.25
C ASP A 160 26.78 5.22 13.11
N MET A 161 25.95 4.53 13.92
CA MET A 161 24.49 4.70 13.94
C MET A 161 24.04 6.11 14.32
N PHE A 162 24.86 6.88 15.02
CA PHE A 162 24.51 8.20 15.56
C PHE A 162 25.16 9.34 14.79
N SER A 163 25.77 9.09 13.63
CA SER A 163 26.43 10.13 12.82
C SER A 163 25.68 10.39 11.50
N GLY A 164 25.68 11.65 11.06
CA GLY A 164 25.17 12.07 9.76
C GLY A 164 23.75 11.58 9.47
N TRP A 165 23.54 11.05 8.28
CA TRP A 165 22.23 10.51 7.83
C TRP A 165 21.79 9.24 8.55
N ASN A 166 22.71 8.52 9.19
CA ASN A 166 22.39 7.29 9.92
C ASN A 166 21.51 7.55 11.14
N ILE A 167 21.58 8.74 11.76
CA ILE A 167 20.72 9.10 12.89
C ILE A 167 19.23 9.13 12.50
N LEU A 168 18.91 9.59 11.27
CA LEU A 168 17.54 9.63 10.78
C LEU A 168 16.99 8.21 10.58
N TRP A 169 17.78 7.32 10.00
CA TRP A 169 17.38 5.94 9.77
C TRP A 169 17.25 5.16 11.09
N THR A 170 18.16 5.40 12.03
CA THR A 170 18.08 4.84 13.39
C THR A 170 16.81 5.34 14.10
N GLY A 171 16.54 6.65 14.05
CA GLY A 171 15.33 7.24 14.61
C GLY A 171 14.05 6.64 13.99
N LEU A 172 14.03 6.45 12.66
CA LEU A 172 12.91 5.83 11.95
C LEU A 172 12.69 4.38 12.40
N ALA A 173 13.75 3.60 12.56
CA ALA A 173 13.66 2.21 13.02
C ALA A 173 13.12 2.14 14.47
N VAL A 174 13.61 3.00 15.36
CA VAL A 174 13.13 3.07 16.76
C VAL A 174 11.65 3.46 16.80
N ALA A 175 11.25 4.48 16.01
CA ALA A 175 9.84 4.89 15.91
C ALA A 175 8.95 3.75 15.42
N LEU A 176 9.43 2.96 14.44
CA LEU A 176 8.73 1.79 13.92
C LEU A 176 8.53 0.72 15.01
N PHE A 177 9.56 0.43 15.83
CA PHE A 177 9.42 -0.51 16.95
C PHE A 177 8.41 -0.04 17.99
N ILE A 178 8.44 1.25 18.37
CA ILE A 178 7.48 1.83 19.31
C ILE A 178 6.06 1.68 18.75
N LEU A 179 5.84 2.00 17.47
CA LEU A 179 4.54 1.84 16.83
C LEU A 179 4.08 0.37 16.80
N CYS A 180 4.97 -0.57 16.50
CA CYS A 180 4.66 -2.00 16.53
C CYS A 180 4.27 -2.46 17.94
N ALA A 181 5.00 -2.03 18.97
CA ALA A 181 4.69 -2.36 20.36
C ALA A 181 3.34 -1.80 20.80
N ILE A 182 3.04 -0.55 20.47
CA ILE A 182 1.74 0.08 20.75
C ILE A 182 0.61 -0.69 20.05
N GLN A 183 0.77 -1.05 18.76
CA GLN A 183 -0.23 -1.81 18.03
C GLN A 183 -0.44 -3.22 18.60
N ALA A 184 0.63 -3.90 19.01
CA ALA A 184 0.55 -5.21 19.65
C ALA A 184 -0.22 -5.13 20.98
N LEU A 185 0.06 -4.12 21.83
CA LEU A 185 -0.65 -3.90 23.08
C LEU A 185 -2.14 -3.59 22.87
N HIS A 186 -2.44 -2.75 21.84
CA HIS A 186 -3.84 -2.44 21.53
C HIS A 186 -4.60 -3.67 21.04
N LYS A 187 -3.97 -4.49 20.19
CA LYS A 187 -4.57 -5.73 19.71
C LYS A 187 -4.78 -6.72 20.84
N TRP A 188 -3.78 -6.92 21.68
CA TRP A 188 -3.90 -7.80 22.85
C TRP A 188 -5.03 -7.38 23.79
N ARG A 189 -5.15 -6.09 24.11
CA ARG A 189 -6.26 -5.57 24.94
C ARG A 189 -7.62 -5.78 24.27
N PHE A 190 -7.70 -5.58 22.96
CA PHE A 190 -8.93 -5.82 22.21
C PHE A 190 -9.35 -7.29 22.22
N GLU A 191 -8.40 -8.22 22.09
CA GLU A 191 -8.69 -9.66 22.16
C GLU A 191 -9.03 -10.13 23.60
N SER A 192 -8.43 -9.54 24.63
CA SER A 192 -8.70 -9.88 26.03
C SER A 192 -10.07 -9.38 26.54
N GLN A 193 -10.74 -8.51 25.79
CA GLN A 193 -12.07 -7.99 26.14
C GLN A 193 -13.22 -8.69 25.39
N ARG A 194 -12.90 -9.64 24.51
CA ARG A 194 -13.84 -10.52 23.79
C ARG A 194 -14.01 -11.85 24.52
#